data_5a796b1d51b86321634d385c40f3c5b6
#
_entry.id   5a796b1d51b86321634d385c40f3c5b6
#
_cell.length_a   1.000
_cell.length_b   1.000
_cell.length_c   1.000
_cell.angle_alpha   90.00
_cell.angle_beta   90.00
_cell.angle_gamma   90.00
#
_symmetry.space_group_name_H-M   'P 1'
#
loop_
_entity.id
_entity.type
_entity.pdbx_description
1 polymer ?
#
loop_
_entity_poly.entity_id
_entity_poly.type
_entity_poly.pdbx_seq_one_letter_code
_entity_poly.pdbx_strand_id
1 'polypeptide(L)'
;AQKLQAMQAEIDENKAAGLPELQTYNYFKNEVEELNQIFSTATDFNFSFSEPVADGNTVRRDVSVSFGAKNYDAAISMMNEVMNSSCRTMIHDVSVACGNKVIAAQSENIVDGPVMVSFYMTAYETNIDSNSTEGIGVPAQENSENGGLANADMSDLERSDLETAAEAALEK
;
A
#
# COMPACT_ATOMS: atom_id res chain seq x y z
N ALA A 1 32.46 1.44 18.23
CA ALA A 1 32.68 2.87 17.99
C ALA A 1 32.43 3.25 16.52
N GLN A 2 33.08 2.62 15.53
CA GLN A 2 32.95 2.97 14.10
C GLN A 2 31.53 2.82 13.55
N LYS A 3 30.79 1.77 13.93
CA LYS A 3 29.41 1.56 13.50
C LYS A 3 28.47 2.67 13.99
N LEU A 4 28.64 3.11 15.23
CA LEU A 4 27.85 4.22 15.79
C LEU A 4 28.14 5.55 15.09
N GLN A 5 29.41 5.82 14.74
CA GLN A 5 29.78 7.02 13.99
C GLN A 5 29.23 7.01 12.57
N ALA A 6 29.25 5.85 11.90
CA ALA A 6 28.65 5.71 10.56
C ALA A 6 27.15 5.92 10.59
N MET A 7 26.43 5.35 11.56
CA MET A 7 25.00 5.56 11.74
C MET A 7 24.67 7.01 12.06
N GLN A 8 25.47 7.68 12.90
CA GLN A 8 25.26 9.10 13.20
C GLN A 8 25.48 9.98 11.98
N ALA A 9 26.50 9.69 11.18
CA ALA A 9 26.76 10.43 9.94
C ALA A 9 25.60 10.28 8.92
N GLU A 10 25.03 9.08 8.81
CA GLU A 10 23.88 8.81 7.94
C GLU A 10 22.60 9.55 8.42
N ILE A 11 22.38 9.60 9.74
CA ILE A 11 21.29 10.37 10.34
C ILE A 11 21.46 11.88 10.03
N ASP A 12 22.67 12.40 10.22
CA ASP A 12 22.95 13.80 10.00
C ASP A 12 22.85 14.19 8.51
N GLU A 13 23.23 13.27 7.60
CA GLU A 13 23.08 13.43 6.15
C GLU A 13 21.59 13.46 5.75
N ASN A 14 20.78 12.54 6.28
CA ASN A 14 19.35 12.49 6.02
C ASN A 14 18.62 13.75 6.56
N LYS A 15 19.01 14.26 7.73
CA LYS A 15 18.50 15.52 8.27
C LYS A 15 18.90 16.71 7.41
N ALA A 16 20.14 16.76 6.91
CA ALA A 16 20.62 17.80 6.01
C ALA A 16 19.92 17.77 4.64
N ALA A 17 19.51 16.58 4.19
CA ALA A 17 18.73 16.41 2.95
C ALA A 17 17.27 16.87 3.09
N GLY A 18 16.82 17.27 4.30
CA GLY A 18 15.47 17.75 4.54
C GLY A 18 14.39 16.64 4.42
N LEU A 19 14.80 15.38 4.53
CA LEU A 19 13.84 14.27 4.55
C LEU A 19 13.00 14.36 5.84
N PRO A 20 11.68 14.23 5.77
CA PRO A 20 10.83 14.25 6.95
C PRO A 20 11.21 13.11 7.89
N GLU A 21 11.23 13.38 9.19
CA GLU A 21 11.41 12.33 10.20
C GLU A 21 10.21 11.37 10.17
N LEU A 22 10.47 10.08 10.44
CA LEU A 22 9.38 9.11 10.55
C LEU A 22 8.55 9.46 11.77
N GLN A 23 7.25 9.54 11.59
CA GLN A 23 6.31 9.66 12.71
C GLN A 23 6.27 8.38 13.53
N THR A 24 5.98 8.51 14.82
CA THR A 24 5.80 7.35 15.69
C THR A 24 4.49 6.64 15.36
N TYR A 25 4.57 5.34 15.20
CA TYR A 25 3.43 4.48 14.90
C TYR A 25 2.32 4.62 15.96
N ASN A 26 1.12 4.88 15.50
CA ASN A 26 -0.07 4.95 16.36
C ASN A 26 -1.30 4.25 15.74
N TYR A 27 -1.08 3.10 15.16
CA TYR A 27 -2.03 2.32 14.37
C TYR A 27 -2.24 2.99 13.00
N PHE A 28 -3.35 3.57 12.65
CA PHE A 28 -3.55 4.33 11.40
C PHE A 28 -4.10 5.74 11.63
N LYS A 29 -3.98 6.22 12.85
CA LYS A 29 -4.61 7.49 13.23
C LYS A 29 -4.00 8.68 12.51
N ASN A 30 -2.67 8.71 12.38
CA ASN A 30 -1.97 9.81 11.71
C ASN A 30 -2.37 9.88 10.24
N GLU A 31 -2.31 8.74 9.53
CA GLU A 31 -2.65 8.69 8.12
C GLU A 31 -4.10 9.07 7.85
N VAL A 32 -5.04 8.58 8.67
CA VAL A 32 -6.46 8.89 8.52
C VAL A 32 -6.73 10.38 8.75
N GLU A 33 -6.17 10.98 9.80
CA GLU A 33 -6.36 12.39 10.10
C GLU A 33 -5.81 13.27 8.97
N GLU A 34 -4.60 12.97 8.49
CA GLU A 34 -3.95 13.73 7.43
C GLU A 34 -4.65 13.57 6.07
N LEU A 35 -4.96 12.36 5.67
CA LEU A 35 -5.68 12.11 4.43
C LEU A 35 -7.08 12.75 4.43
N ASN A 36 -7.82 12.67 5.52
CA ASN A 36 -9.10 13.35 5.65
C ASN A 36 -8.97 14.88 5.52
N GLN A 37 -7.92 15.47 6.05
CA GLN A 37 -7.67 16.90 5.92
C GLN A 37 -7.35 17.26 4.47
N ILE A 38 -6.44 16.56 3.81
CA ILE A 38 -6.01 16.79 2.43
C ILE A 38 -7.19 16.66 1.47
N PHE A 39 -7.98 15.60 1.59
CA PHE A 39 -9.08 15.32 0.69
C PHE A 39 -10.42 15.97 1.09
N SER A 40 -10.41 16.87 2.08
CA SER A 40 -11.62 17.59 2.52
C SER A 40 -12.30 18.41 1.42
N THR A 41 -11.58 18.81 0.38
CA THR A 41 -12.10 19.54 -0.79
C THR A 41 -12.35 18.66 -2.01
N ALA A 42 -12.12 17.35 -1.90
CA ALA A 42 -12.46 16.39 -2.95
C ALA A 42 -14.00 16.29 -3.12
N THR A 43 -14.46 15.94 -4.31
CA THR A 43 -15.89 15.71 -4.55
C THR A 43 -16.39 14.42 -3.91
N ASP A 44 -15.51 13.44 -3.85
CA ASP A 44 -15.66 12.16 -3.16
C ASP A 44 -14.26 11.57 -2.91
N PHE A 45 -14.13 10.73 -1.91
CA PHE A 45 -12.88 9.99 -1.68
C PHE A 45 -13.12 8.67 -0.94
N ASN A 46 -12.21 7.73 -1.16
CA ASN A 46 -12.19 6.45 -0.50
C ASN A 46 -10.75 6.01 -0.21
N PHE A 47 -10.53 5.44 0.97
CA PHE A 47 -9.26 4.88 1.40
C PHE A 47 -9.45 3.43 1.82
N SER A 48 -8.50 2.59 1.44
CA SER A 48 -8.38 1.22 1.92
C SER A 48 -6.98 0.98 2.44
N PHE A 49 -6.87 0.63 3.71
CA PHE A 49 -5.61 0.40 4.41
C PHE A 49 -5.31 -1.08 4.50
N SER A 50 -4.09 -1.49 4.15
CA SER A 50 -3.59 -2.83 4.43
C SER A 50 -3.20 -2.97 5.90
N GLU A 51 -2.95 -4.20 6.34
CA GLU A 51 -2.30 -4.43 7.62
C GLU A 51 -0.86 -3.88 7.59
N PRO A 52 -0.41 -3.20 8.66
CA PRO A 52 0.95 -2.69 8.76
C PRO A 52 1.95 -3.84 8.97
N VAL A 53 3.10 -3.71 8.37
CA VAL A 53 4.19 -4.69 8.48
C VAL A 53 5.42 -4.01 9.04
N ALA A 54 5.99 -4.56 10.12
CA ALA A 54 7.24 -4.07 10.68
C ALA A 54 8.46 -4.75 10.03
N ASP A 55 9.45 -3.94 9.68
CA ASP A 55 10.80 -4.36 9.30
C ASP A 55 11.79 -3.62 10.19
N GLY A 56 12.28 -4.30 11.21
CA GLY A 56 13.07 -3.69 12.27
C GLY A 56 12.29 -2.62 13.00
N ASN A 57 12.79 -1.39 12.97
CA ASN A 57 12.16 -0.23 13.61
C ASN A 57 11.23 0.54 12.68
N THR A 58 11.11 0.14 11.43
CA THR A 58 10.23 0.79 10.45
C THR A 58 8.94 0.00 10.30
N VAL A 59 7.82 0.68 10.37
CA VAL A 59 6.49 0.15 10.06
C VAL A 59 6.08 0.72 8.71
N ARG A 60 5.64 -0.14 7.81
CA ARG A 60 5.10 0.26 6.51
C ARG A 60 3.66 -0.21 6.37
N ARG A 61 2.85 0.59 5.69
CA ARG A 61 1.47 0.25 5.36
C ARG A 61 1.15 0.72 3.96
N ASP A 62 0.54 -0.15 3.18
CA ASP A 62 0.03 0.21 1.87
C ASP A 62 -1.40 0.73 1.99
N VAL A 63 -1.67 1.82 1.28
CA VAL A 63 -2.97 2.47 1.24
C VAL A 63 -3.38 2.64 -0.21
N SER A 64 -4.57 2.15 -0.55
CA SER A 64 -5.21 2.44 -1.83
C SER A 64 -6.07 3.68 -1.65
N VAL A 65 -5.87 4.67 -2.51
CA VAL A 65 -6.58 5.95 -2.48
C VAL A 65 -7.32 6.15 -3.80
N SER A 66 -8.57 6.57 -3.70
CA SER A 66 -9.34 7.01 -4.87
C SER A 66 -10.13 8.26 -4.49
N PHE A 67 -10.10 9.28 -5.34
CA PHE A 67 -10.79 10.53 -5.10
C PHE A 67 -11.22 11.23 -6.38
N GLY A 68 -12.28 12.03 -6.26
CA GLY A 68 -12.75 12.92 -7.30
C GLY A 68 -12.29 14.36 -7.06
N ALA A 69 -11.91 15.05 -8.12
CA ALA A 69 -11.59 16.47 -8.08
C ALA A 69 -12.35 17.25 -9.15
N LYS A 70 -12.58 18.54 -8.89
CA LYS A 70 -13.32 19.41 -9.81
C LYS A 70 -12.64 19.59 -11.18
N ASN A 71 -11.31 19.49 -11.22
CA ASN A 71 -10.46 19.55 -12.40
C ASN A 71 -9.10 18.95 -12.10
N TYR A 72 -8.26 18.83 -13.14
CA TYR A 72 -6.93 18.27 -13.07
C TYR A 72 -6.01 19.03 -12.11
N ASP A 73 -6.02 20.37 -12.13
CA ASP A 73 -5.17 21.19 -11.26
C ASP A 73 -5.47 20.97 -9.76
N ALA A 74 -6.77 20.86 -9.43
CA ALA A 74 -7.18 20.53 -8.08
C ALA A 74 -6.71 19.13 -7.66
N ALA A 75 -6.76 18.16 -8.57
CA ALA A 75 -6.25 16.81 -8.31
C ALA A 75 -4.74 16.81 -8.04
N ILE A 76 -3.96 17.49 -8.88
CA ILE A 76 -2.51 17.62 -8.69
C ILE A 76 -2.17 18.36 -7.39
N SER A 77 -2.95 19.38 -7.01
CA SER A 77 -2.76 20.07 -5.73
C SER A 77 -2.90 19.11 -4.55
N MET A 78 -3.96 18.31 -4.50
CA MET A 78 -4.17 17.30 -3.45
C MET A 78 -3.06 16.24 -3.43
N MET A 79 -2.60 15.76 -4.59
CA MET A 79 -1.48 14.82 -4.66
C MET A 79 -0.18 15.44 -4.14
N ASN A 80 0.08 16.71 -4.44
CA ASN A 80 1.23 17.43 -3.91
C ASN A 80 1.13 17.60 -2.38
N GLU A 81 -0.07 17.82 -1.84
CA GLU A 81 -0.28 17.86 -0.39
C GLU A 81 0.04 16.51 0.25
N VAL A 82 -0.35 15.38 -0.35
CA VAL A 82 0.04 14.04 0.12
C VAL A 82 1.56 13.86 0.13
N MET A 83 2.25 14.27 -0.95
CA MET A 83 3.71 14.16 -1.03
C MET A 83 4.46 15.04 -0.04
N ASN A 84 3.88 16.17 0.33
CA ASN A 84 4.44 17.13 1.29
C ASN A 84 3.84 16.99 2.70
N SER A 85 3.08 15.93 2.93
CA SER A 85 2.44 15.65 4.21
C SER A 85 3.46 15.36 5.29
N SER A 86 3.02 15.41 6.54
CA SER A 86 3.86 15.05 7.69
C SER A 86 4.15 13.56 7.75
N CYS A 87 3.30 12.73 7.16
CA CYS A 87 3.53 11.31 6.99
C CYS A 87 4.51 11.06 5.84
N ARG A 88 5.58 10.33 6.10
CA ARG A 88 6.50 9.92 5.03
C ARG A 88 5.82 8.89 4.15
N THR A 89 5.56 9.26 2.89
CA THR A 89 4.83 8.42 1.95
C THR A 89 5.59 8.25 0.63
N MET A 90 5.31 7.14 -0.05
CA MET A 90 5.75 6.90 -1.43
C MET A 90 4.52 6.57 -2.26
N ILE A 91 4.23 7.43 -3.25
CA ILE A 91 3.11 7.24 -4.18
C ILE A 91 3.56 6.44 -5.39
N HIS A 92 2.72 5.51 -5.83
CA HIS A 92 2.94 4.71 -7.04
C HIS A 92 1.59 4.34 -7.72
N ASP A 93 1.68 3.84 -8.95
CA ASP A 93 0.54 3.34 -9.76
C ASP A 93 -0.61 4.36 -9.89
N VAL A 94 -0.25 5.60 -10.25
CA VAL A 94 -1.22 6.69 -10.41
C VAL A 94 -2.01 6.52 -11.70
N SER A 95 -3.33 6.57 -11.59
CA SER A 95 -4.27 6.59 -12.72
C SER A 95 -5.18 7.81 -12.62
N VAL A 96 -5.37 8.49 -13.73
CA VAL A 96 -6.26 9.65 -13.85
C VAL A 96 -7.25 9.40 -14.97
N ALA A 97 -8.54 9.59 -14.70
CA ALA A 97 -9.61 9.43 -15.68
C ALA A 97 -10.57 10.61 -15.63
N CYS A 98 -11.26 10.91 -16.74
CA CYS A 98 -12.34 11.87 -16.76
C CYS A 98 -13.48 11.39 -15.85
N GLY A 99 -13.96 12.27 -14.96
CA GLY A 99 -14.97 11.94 -13.95
C GLY A 99 -16.37 11.74 -14.48
N ASN A 100 -16.65 12.14 -15.73
CA ASN A 100 -18.00 12.09 -16.32
C ASN A 100 -18.10 10.96 -17.34
N LYS A 101 -18.52 9.78 -16.91
CA LYS A 101 -18.77 8.63 -17.81
C LYS A 101 -20.04 8.75 -18.64
N VAL A 102 -20.86 9.79 -18.43
CA VAL A 102 -22.22 9.86 -19.00
C VAL A 102 -22.28 10.52 -20.38
N ILE A 103 -21.21 11.20 -20.82
CA ILE A 103 -21.20 11.88 -22.11
C ILE A 103 -20.17 11.24 -23.04
N ALA A 104 -20.51 10.09 -23.58
CA ALA A 104 -19.67 9.34 -24.54
C ALA A 104 -19.51 10.03 -25.92
N ALA A 105 -19.96 11.27 -26.11
CA ALA A 105 -19.99 11.95 -27.41
C ALA A 105 -19.18 13.24 -27.50
N GLN A 106 -18.57 13.73 -26.42
CA GLN A 106 -17.72 14.93 -26.44
C GLN A 106 -16.37 14.57 -25.84
N SER A 107 -15.29 14.95 -26.52
CA SER A 107 -13.95 14.86 -25.96
C SER A 107 -13.87 15.82 -24.77
N GLU A 108 -14.05 15.29 -23.57
CA GLU A 108 -13.92 16.07 -22.35
C GLU A 108 -12.48 16.55 -22.21
N ASN A 109 -12.32 17.84 -21.99
CA ASN A 109 -11.06 18.42 -21.63
C ASN A 109 -10.72 17.98 -20.20
N ILE A 110 -9.74 17.10 -20.04
CA ILE A 110 -9.30 16.61 -18.73
C ILE A 110 -8.81 17.74 -17.82
N VAL A 111 -8.40 18.87 -18.39
CA VAL A 111 -7.86 20.02 -17.65
C VAL A 111 -8.98 20.76 -16.90
N ASP A 112 -10.10 21.02 -17.55
CA ASP A 112 -11.17 21.87 -17.03
C ASP A 112 -12.33 21.09 -16.44
N GLY A 113 -12.47 19.80 -16.81
CA GLY A 113 -13.55 18.92 -16.35
C GLY A 113 -13.20 18.17 -15.05
N PRO A 114 -14.21 17.55 -14.42
CA PRO A 114 -13.99 16.73 -13.24
C PRO A 114 -13.15 15.52 -13.58
N VAL A 115 -12.25 15.16 -12.67
CA VAL A 115 -11.35 14.01 -12.80
C VAL A 115 -11.50 13.06 -11.62
N MET A 116 -11.34 11.78 -11.91
CA MET A 116 -11.17 10.72 -10.91
C MET A 116 -9.72 10.29 -10.90
N VAL A 117 -9.14 10.24 -9.72
CA VAL A 117 -7.75 9.81 -9.52
C VAL A 117 -7.75 8.60 -8.61
N SER A 118 -6.94 7.61 -8.96
CA SER A 118 -6.63 6.50 -8.07
C SER A 118 -5.12 6.27 -8.04
N PHE A 119 -4.60 5.93 -6.88
CA PHE A 119 -3.19 5.60 -6.70
C PHE A 119 -3.01 4.68 -5.48
N TYR A 120 -1.85 4.08 -5.41
CA TYR A 120 -1.38 3.42 -4.21
C TYR A 120 -0.30 4.28 -3.56
N MET A 121 -0.25 4.25 -2.25
CA MET A 121 0.87 4.83 -1.50
C MET A 121 1.30 3.87 -0.40
N THR A 122 2.59 3.89 -0.08
CA THR A 122 3.14 3.25 1.11
C THR A 122 3.47 4.32 2.13
N ALA A 123 2.85 4.25 3.30
CA ALA A 123 3.17 5.09 4.46
C ALA A 123 4.23 4.42 5.32
N TYR A 124 5.16 5.23 5.83
CA TYR A 124 6.27 4.78 6.67
C TYR A 124 6.24 5.48 8.02
N GLU A 125 6.26 4.70 9.09
CA GLU A 125 6.32 5.13 10.48
C GLU A 125 7.46 4.41 11.21
N THR A 126 7.74 4.82 12.45
CA THR A 126 8.69 4.12 13.33
C THR A 126 7.94 3.53 14.52
N ASN A 127 8.35 2.32 14.94
CA ASN A 127 7.87 1.72 16.19
C ASN A 127 8.74 2.10 17.40
N ILE A 128 9.79 2.90 17.21
CA ILE A 128 10.59 3.45 18.31
C ILE A 128 9.69 4.41 19.11
N ASP A 129 9.66 4.23 20.43
CA ASP A 129 8.84 5.00 21.36
C ASP A 129 7.32 4.93 21.09
N SER A 130 6.88 3.94 20.31
CA SER A 130 5.46 3.70 20.08
C SER A 130 4.77 3.19 21.34
N ASN A 131 3.62 3.78 21.65
CA ASN A 131 2.78 3.32 22.75
C ASN A 131 1.94 2.08 22.42
N SER A 132 1.91 1.67 21.15
CA SER A 132 1.13 0.54 20.67
C SER A 132 1.87 -0.19 19.55
N THR A 133 1.77 -1.51 19.57
CA THR A 133 2.19 -2.39 18.45
C THR A 133 0.97 -3.08 17.84
N GLU A 134 -0.23 -2.57 18.11
CA GLU A 134 -1.49 -3.15 17.67
C GLU A 134 -1.54 -3.22 16.13
N GLY A 135 -1.96 -4.36 15.62
CA GLY A 135 -2.14 -4.59 14.18
C GLY A 135 -0.84 -4.82 13.40
N ILE A 136 0.35 -4.68 14.01
CA ILE A 136 1.61 -4.90 13.29
C ILE A 136 1.80 -6.40 13.00
N GLY A 137 1.73 -6.75 11.72
CA GLY A 137 2.15 -8.06 11.23
C GLY A 137 3.67 -8.20 11.23
N VAL A 138 4.17 -9.38 11.58
CA VAL A 138 5.58 -9.71 11.37
C VAL A 138 5.72 -10.13 9.90
N PRO A 139 6.70 -9.58 9.14
CA PRO A 139 6.94 -10.08 7.80
C PRO A 139 7.16 -11.58 7.87
N ALA A 140 6.49 -12.33 7.00
CA ALA A 140 6.81 -13.74 6.83
C ALA A 140 8.33 -13.79 6.56
N GLN A 141 9.08 -14.35 7.49
CA GLN A 141 10.47 -14.66 7.22
C GLN A 141 10.44 -15.56 6.00
N GLU A 142 10.97 -15.09 4.88
CA GLU A 142 11.39 -16.00 3.83
C GLU A 142 12.41 -16.91 4.50
N ASN A 143 11.93 -18.06 4.94
CA ASN A 143 12.80 -19.17 5.30
C ASN A 143 13.53 -19.54 4.02
N SER A 144 14.65 -18.91 3.81
CA SER A 144 15.73 -19.31 2.95
C SER A 144 16.41 -20.53 3.60
N GLU A 145 15.64 -21.47 4.07
CA GLU A 145 16.09 -22.82 4.32
C GLU A 145 15.88 -23.61 3.04
N ASN A 146 16.99 -23.80 2.39
CA ASN A 146 17.35 -24.88 1.49
C ASN A 146 16.67 -26.21 1.93
N GLY A 147 15.37 -26.29 1.74
CA GLY A 147 14.53 -27.46 1.95
C GLY A 147 14.37 -28.13 0.62
N GLY A 148 15.17 -29.19 0.43
CA GLY A 148 14.97 -30.10 -0.69
C GLY A 148 13.49 -30.43 -0.85
N LEU A 149 13.06 -30.50 -2.09
CA LEU A 149 11.82 -31.09 -2.55
C LEU A 149 11.56 -32.38 -1.78
N ALA A 150 10.81 -32.30 -0.70
CA ALA A 150 10.12 -33.47 -0.21
C ALA A 150 9.11 -33.83 -1.30
N ASN A 151 9.39 -34.87 -2.04
CA ASN A 151 8.44 -35.57 -2.87
C ASN A 151 7.19 -35.81 -2.03
N ALA A 152 6.21 -34.94 -2.13
CA ALA A 152 4.85 -35.33 -1.85
C ALA A 152 4.51 -36.32 -2.95
N ASP A 153 4.45 -37.56 -2.53
CA ASP A 153 4.02 -38.70 -3.38
C ASP A 153 2.57 -38.42 -3.81
N MET A 154 2.44 -37.84 -5.01
CA MET A 154 1.15 -37.61 -5.66
C MET A 154 0.54 -38.89 -6.25
N SER A 155 1.11 -40.08 -5.94
CA SER A 155 0.65 -41.32 -6.52
C SER A 155 -0.60 -41.90 -5.87
N ASP A 156 -0.96 -41.47 -4.66
CA ASP A 156 -2.08 -42.08 -3.93
C ASP A 156 -3.42 -41.31 -4.10
N LEU A 157 -3.41 -40.06 -4.57
CA LEU A 157 -4.65 -39.29 -4.77
C LEU A 157 -5.28 -39.48 -6.17
N GLU A 158 -4.51 -39.82 -7.18
CA GLU A 158 -5.05 -40.03 -8.54
C GLU A 158 -5.56 -41.45 -8.78
N ARG A 159 -5.22 -42.41 -7.93
CA ARG A 159 -5.59 -43.82 -8.11
C ARG A 159 -6.98 -44.14 -7.60
N SER A 160 -7.43 -43.47 -6.52
CA SER A 160 -8.76 -43.71 -5.95
C SER A 160 -9.90 -43.12 -6.80
N ASP A 161 -9.65 -42.00 -7.48
CA ASP A 161 -10.66 -41.34 -8.29
C ASP A 161 -10.85 -41.99 -9.68
N LEU A 162 -9.82 -42.66 -10.19
CA LEU A 162 -9.89 -43.37 -11.45
C LEU A 162 -10.56 -44.75 -11.33
N GLU A 163 -10.43 -45.44 -10.18
CA GLU A 163 -11.13 -46.72 -9.95
C GLU A 163 -12.64 -46.53 -9.74
N THR A 164 -13.02 -45.41 -9.06
CA THR A 164 -14.45 -45.09 -8.83
C THR A 164 -15.18 -44.68 -10.13
N ALA A 165 -14.46 -44.05 -11.06
CA ALA A 165 -15.02 -43.65 -12.36
C ALA A 165 -15.14 -44.86 -13.33
N ALA A 166 -14.30 -45.87 -13.20
CA ALA A 166 -14.33 -47.05 -14.04
C ALA A 166 -15.46 -48.05 -13.66
N GLU A 167 -15.78 -48.19 -12.37
CA GLU A 167 -16.91 -49.02 -11.92
C GLU A 167 -18.28 -48.41 -12.29
N ALA A 168 -18.42 -47.10 -12.28
CA ALA A 168 -19.66 -46.42 -12.67
C ALA A 168 -19.97 -46.51 -14.19
N ALA A 169 -19.00 -46.84 -15.01
CA ALA A 169 -19.16 -46.98 -16.46
C ALA A 169 -19.56 -48.42 -16.91
N LEU A 170 -19.48 -49.38 -16.03
CA LEU A 170 -19.77 -50.80 -16.34
C LEU A 170 -21.20 -51.25 -15.97
N GLU A 171 -21.99 -50.42 -15.32
CA GLU A 171 -23.39 -50.68 -14.92
C GLU A 171 -24.44 -49.98 -15.81
N LYS A 172 -24.13 -49.61 -17.06
CA LYS A 172 -25.14 -49.11 -17.99
C LYS A 172 -25.20 -49.92 -19.27
#